data_16cd4fb266b94054b32f1e773e34d84a
#
_entry.id   16cd4fb266b94054b32f1e773e34d84a
#
_cell.length_a   1.000
_cell.length_b   1.000
_cell.length_c   1.000
_cell.angle_alpha   90.00
_cell.angle_beta   90.00
_cell.angle_gamma   90.00
#
_symmetry.space_group_name_H-M   'P 1'
#
loop_
_entity.id
_entity.type
_entity.pdbx_description
1 polymer ?
#
loop_
_entity_poly.entity_id
_entity_poly.type
_entity_poly.pdbx_seq_one_letter_code
_entity_poly.pdbx_strand_id
1 'polypeptide(L)'
;MTNPLKTLFSKFAGKTGHHPKDLTLRQVLTVTKNEGMPSWQQWKQLPRVLTAGEHKVLLFASLAIFASLASLLSWYVVAHQVDIPAVGGEYTEALIGEPQFVNPLYAAASDVDADLTRLVYSGLLKWDPERGLVNDLASDVQVSEDEKTYTVAIRDDAKFHNGENVRAADVIFTIEAIQNPQYRSPLAVSFQGVAVSQVDEKTVAFTLEQPFAPFLSTLTVGILPSSVWGAITPRNAPLASRNLEPVGSGPYRFAEFAKDKSGNILSYTLERNASYYGEAAHIERITFKFYASAQEAVHALENKNAEGVSFVPADLEEEVERVRSVALLHPNIPREVALYFNQTTYGPLKDKAVRTAFAEAIDKQAVVKEALGGNGRAIDAPILPEMLGEHAEVAKIAYDVAAANETLESAGYKLTEGETIRSLKKAPTDETPNELMVTITTVQSPEFVRAAELIVTQLAAVGIKAEVRPVESSSFFDSVIQPKDYQVLLTGTLLGIDPDPYPFWHSSQTKAGGLNLALYANRNADTLLETARITTDQEERAKTYRDFQDLIAADVPAVFLYQSTYAYAISNKIKNVDITRVVSPSDRFAKITEWYIKTKKALR
;
A
#
# COMPACT_ATOMS: atom_id res chain seq x y z
N MET A 1 27.44 -0.35 61.33
CA MET A 1 28.35 -0.64 60.21
C MET A 1 29.39 0.47 60.14
N THR A 2 30.58 0.18 60.56
CA THR A 2 31.70 1.09 60.68
C THR A 2 32.31 1.39 59.32
N ASN A 3 32.41 2.66 58.97
CA ASN A 3 32.89 3.19 57.71
C ASN A 3 34.38 2.84 57.46
N PRO A 4 34.76 2.02 56.46
CA PRO A 4 36.13 1.53 56.27
C PRO A 4 37.16 2.62 55.92
N LEU A 5 36.71 3.81 55.51
CA LEU A 5 37.62 4.96 55.23
C LEU A 5 38.24 5.58 56.48
N LYS A 6 37.63 5.45 57.67
CA LYS A 6 38.23 5.97 58.92
C LYS A 6 39.44 5.16 59.41
N THR A 7 39.52 3.88 59.01
CA THR A 7 40.61 2.99 59.48
C THR A 7 41.88 3.10 58.63
N LEU A 8 41.79 3.63 57.42
CA LEU A 8 42.96 3.83 56.52
C LEU A 8 43.78 5.06 56.94
N PHE A 9 43.11 6.13 57.43
CA PHE A 9 43.77 7.40 57.78
C PHE A 9 44.42 7.35 59.18
N SER A 10 44.07 6.42 60.07
CA SER A 10 44.67 6.33 61.41
C SER A 10 46.03 5.59 61.43
N LYS A 11 46.40 4.86 60.36
CA LYS A 11 47.67 4.14 60.28
C LYS A 11 48.86 4.95 59.75
N PHE A 12 48.62 6.17 59.27
CA PHE A 12 49.70 7.02 58.77
C PHE A 12 50.16 8.11 59.75
N ALA A 13 49.67 8.13 60.99
CA ALA A 13 50.14 9.04 62.01
C ALA A 13 51.21 8.34 62.90
N GLY A 14 52.38 8.08 62.33
CA GLY A 14 53.48 7.44 62.99
C GLY A 14 54.80 8.20 62.83
N LYS A 15 55.16 8.96 63.90
CA LYS A 15 56.54 9.38 64.28
C LYS A 15 57.36 10.16 63.23
N THR A 16 57.38 11.48 63.41
CA THR A 16 58.49 12.30 62.88
C THR A 16 59.21 12.99 64.03
N GLY A 17 60.54 12.78 64.05
CA GLY A 17 61.43 13.41 64.99
C GLY A 17 61.57 14.93 64.74
N HIS A 18 61.84 15.65 65.82
CA HIS A 18 62.01 17.09 65.88
C HIS A 18 63.22 17.56 65.03
N HIS A 19 62.99 18.52 64.13
CA HIS A 19 63.98 19.45 63.68
C HIS A 19 63.45 20.91 63.83
N PRO A 20 64.20 21.84 64.45
CA PRO A 20 63.70 23.12 64.87
C PRO A 20 63.90 24.22 63.81
N LYS A 21 63.38 24.10 62.61
CA LYS A 21 63.40 25.17 61.58
C LYS A 21 62.11 25.39 60.82
N ASP A 22 60.99 24.82 61.28
CA ASP A 22 59.71 24.96 60.52
C ASP A 22 58.65 25.75 61.26
N LEU A 23 58.97 26.85 61.90
CA LEU A 23 57.99 27.74 62.53
C LEU A 23 57.11 28.52 61.56
N THR A 24 57.51 28.59 60.26
CA THR A 24 56.75 29.26 59.20
C THR A 24 55.65 28.39 58.60
N LEU A 25 55.80 27.08 58.65
CA LEU A 25 54.81 26.15 58.10
C LEU A 25 53.61 25.91 59.05
N ARG A 26 53.81 26.07 60.37
CA ARG A 26 52.73 25.94 61.33
C ARG A 26 51.74 27.09 61.33
N GLN A 27 52.10 28.25 60.84
CA GLN A 27 51.17 29.39 60.73
C GLN A 27 50.24 29.33 59.52
N VAL A 28 50.62 28.54 58.53
CA VAL A 28 49.80 28.34 57.32
C VAL A 28 48.78 27.20 57.48
N LEU A 29 49.00 26.32 58.48
CA LEU A 29 48.14 25.16 58.74
C LEU A 29 47.32 25.27 60.06
N THR A 30 46.96 26.46 60.53
CA THR A 30 45.86 26.59 61.46
C THR A 30 44.54 26.35 60.74
N VAL A 31 44.24 25.08 60.53
CA VAL A 31 42.93 24.61 60.13
C VAL A 31 41.98 24.89 61.25
N THR A 32 41.24 25.97 61.20
CA THR A 32 40.00 26.14 61.95
C THR A 32 39.14 24.90 61.64
N LYS A 33 38.64 24.22 62.70
CA LYS A 33 37.73 23.07 62.64
C LYS A 33 36.45 23.43 61.91
N ASN A 34 36.50 23.44 60.59
CA ASN A 34 35.34 23.39 59.77
C ASN A 34 35.42 22.11 58.95
N GLU A 35 34.49 21.20 59.14
CA GLU A 35 34.35 19.92 58.45
C GLU A 35 33.89 20.12 56.98
N GLY A 36 34.31 21.18 56.30
CA GLY A 36 34.02 21.46 54.92
C GLY A 36 35.14 21.05 53.96
N MET A 37 34.80 20.77 52.69
CA MET A 37 35.80 20.52 51.66
C MET A 37 36.80 21.69 51.53
N PRO A 38 38.09 21.38 51.27
CA PRO A 38 39.10 22.43 51.08
C PRO A 38 38.71 23.42 49.97
N SER A 39 38.97 24.71 50.20
CA SER A 39 38.71 25.76 49.23
C SER A 39 39.60 25.59 47.97
N TRP A 40 39.15 26.12 46.84
CA TRP A 40 39.92 26.05 45.57
C TRP A 40 41.33 26.65 45.68
N GLN A 41 41.53 27.63 46.55
CA GLN A 41 42.84 28.22 46.82
C GLN A 41 43.75 27.29 47.63
N GLN A 42 43.21 26.47 48.52
CA GLN A 42 43.94 25.43 49.25
C GLN A 42 44.37 24.29 48.34
N TRP A 43 43.52 23.89 47.40
CA TRP A 43 43.87 22.91 46.35
C TRP A 43 45.04 23.36 45.48
N LYS A 44 45.14 24.65 45.12
CA LYS A 44 46.28 25.16 44.32
C LYS A 44 47.61 25.14 45.07
N GLN A 45 47.64 25.08 46.39
CA GLN A 45 48.88 25.00 47.17
C GLN A 45 49.31 23.59 47.49
N LEU A 46 48.47 22.59 47.28
CA LEU A 46 48.75 21.17 47.54
C LEU A 46 50.10 20.68 46.94
N PRO A 47 50.46 21.02 45.71
CA PRO A 47 51.73 20.58 45.11
C PRO A 47 52.99 21.12 45.81
N ARG A 48 52.84 22.23 46.60
CA ARG A 48 54.00 22.83 47.29
C ARG A 48 54.23 22.24 48.69
N VAL A 49 53.29 21.50 49.23
CA VAL A 49 53.30 20.97 50.59
C VAL A 49 53.59 19.49 50.62
N LEU A 50 53.38 18.78 49.51
CA LEU A 50 53.55 17.35 49.40
C LEU A 50 55.02 16.91 49.22
N THR A 51 55.41 15.84 49.88
CA THR A 51 56.72 15.18 49.67
C THR A 51 56.75 14.48 48.29
N ALA A 52 57.94 14.18 47.78
CA ALA A 52 58.09 13.49 46.49
C ALA A 52 57.39 12.13 46.40
N GLY A 53 57.23 11.45 47.53
CA GLY A 53 56.46 10.17 47.62
C GLY A 53 54.95 10.39 47.52
N GLU A 54 54.45 11.42 48.21
CA GLU A 54 53.01 11.80 48.20
C GLU A 54 52.56 12.34 46.84
N HIS A 55 53.46 13.06 46.12
CA HIS A 55 53.21 13.45 44.73
C HIS A 55 52.97 12.25 43.81
N LYS A 56 53.80 11.20 43.95
CA LYS A 56 53.62 9.98 43.15
C LYS A 56 52.31 9.28 43.44
N VAL A 57 51.95 9.19 44.76
CA VAL A 57 50.65 8.60 45.17
C VAL A 57 49.48 9.37 44.65
N LEU A 58 49.53 10.73 44.73
CA LEU A 58 48.48 11.60 44.22
C LEU A 58 48.34 11.50 42.68
N LEU A 59 49.48 11.43 41.96
CA LEU A 59 49.52 11.22 40.52
C LEU A 59 48.88 9.90 40.14
N PHE A 60 49.26 8.81 40.83
CA PHE A 60 48.67 7.47 40.60
C PHE A 60 47.17 7.43 40.94
N ALA A 61 46.77 8.05 42.06
CA ALA A 61 45.35 8.15 42.41
C ALA A 61 44.55 8.95 41.38
N SER A 62 45.10 10.10 40.94
CA SER A 62 44.45 10.92 39.88
C SER A 62 44.35 10.16 38.55
N LEU A 63 45.39 9.42 38.16
CA LEU A 63 45.39 8.59 36.98
C LEU A 63 44.36 7.44 37.09
N ALA A 64 44.28 6.79 38.27
CA ALA A 64 43.30 5.75 38.54
C ALA A 64 41.85 6.28 38.49
N ILE A 65 41.60 7.44 39.07
CA ILE A 65 40.30 8.12 39.02
C ILE A 65 39.96 8.49 37.56
N PHE A 66 40.91 9.03 36.81
CA PHE A 66 40.68 9.38 35.41
C PHE A 66 40.41 8.14 34.56
N ALA A 67 41.20 7.05 34.77
CA ALA A 67 40.98 5.78 34.06
C ALA A 67 39.63 5.15 34.43
N SER A 68 39.20 5.23 35.70
CA SER A 68 37.90 4.75 36.16
C SER A 68 36.75 5.58 35.54
N LEU A 69 36.87 6.89 35.52
CA LEU A 69 35.89 7.78 34.87
C LEU A 69 35.80 7.53 33.37
N ALA A 70 36.95 7.39 32.71
CA ALA A 70 36.99 7.06 31.27
C ALA A 70 36.38 5.70 30.98
N SER A 71 36.63 4.69 31.85
CA SER A 71 36.02 3.35 31.74
C SER A 71 34.51 3.41 31.97
N LEU A 72 34.04 4.13 32.99
CA LEU A 72 32.61 4.33 33.25
C LEU A 72 31.91 5.08 32.10
N LEU A 73 32.55 6.12 31.56
CA LEU A 73 32.02 6.84 30.43
C LEU A 73 31.96 5.95 29.17
N SER A 74 33.02 5.18 28.91
CA SER A 74 33.05 4.22 27.81
C SER A 74 31.96 3.16 27.98
N TRP A 75 31.81 2.60 29.16
CA TRP A 75 30.76 1.64 29.47
C TRP A 75 29.38 2.28 29.30
N TYR A 76 29.17 3.50 29.81
CA TYR A 76 27.90 4.23 29.65
C TYR A 76 27.57 4.44 28.16
N VAL A 77 28.54 4.91 27.36
CA VAL A 77 28.38 5.11 25.91
C VAL A 77 28.02 3.81 25.22
N VAL A 78 28.74 2.72 25.50
CA VAL A 78 28.48 1.40 24.87
C VAL A 78 27.13 0.83 25.32
N ALA A 79 26.78 0.96 26.59
CA ALA A 79 25.52 0.45 27.16
C ALA A 79 24.28 1.20 26.66
N HIS A 80 24.42 2.49 26.25
CA HIS A 80 23.33 3.31 25.75
C HIS A 80 23.37 3.53 24.24
N GLN A 81 24.23 2.80 23.52
CA GLN A 81 24.20 2.82 22.06
C GLN A 81 23.02 2.01 21.54
N VAL A 82 22.26 2.62 20.64
CA VAL A 82 21.20 1.97 19.86
C VAL A 82 21.57 2.01 18.38
N ASP A 83 21.19 0.98 17.66
CA ASP A 83 21.31 0.97 16.21
C ASP A 83 20.16 1.79 15.63
N ILE A 84 20.51 2.86 14.92
CA ILE A 84 19.54 3.69 14.18
C ILE A 84 19.75 3.52 12.68
N PRO A 85 18.69 3.72 11.85
CA PRO A 85 18.82 3.69 10.40
C PRO A 85 19.93 4.62 9.90
N ALA A 86 20.65 4.18 8.89
CA ALA A 86 21.68 4.97 8.22
C ALA A 86 21.48 4.91 6.71
N VAL A 87 21.88 5.98 6.04
CA VAL A 87 21.87 6.03 4.57
C VAL A 87 22.87 5.03 4.00
N GLY A 88 22.46 4.35 2.93
CA GLY A 88 23.29 3.44 2.15
C GLY A 88 22.68 2.08 1.91
N GLY A 89 23.29 1.35 1.02
CA GLY A 89 22.83 0.04 0.56
C GLY A 89 22.00 0.15 -0.71
N GLU A 90 21.86 -0.99 -1.37
CA GLU A 90 21.12 -1.15 -2.61
C GLU A 90 20.07 -2.24 -2.43
N TYR A 91 18.91 -2.05 -3.04
CA TYR A 91 17.82 -3.00 -3.08
C TYR A 91 17.50 -3.32 -4.54
N THR A 92 17.37 -4.59 -4.86
CA THR A 92 16.99 -5.04 -6.21
C THR A 92 15.67 -5.78 -6.17
N GLU A 93 14.70 -5.31 -6.95
CA GLU A 93 13.37 -5.92 -7.05
C GLU A 93 13.12 -6.46 -8.45
N ALA A 94 12.54 -7.67 -8.54
CA ALA A 94 12.07 -8.27 -9.78
C ALA A 94 10.63 -7.85 -10.05
N LEU A 95 10.38 -7.30 -11.23
CA LEU A 95 9.06 -6.95 -11.74
C LEU A 95 8.72 -7.82 -12.95
N ILE A 96 7.43 -8.08 -13.16
CA ILE A 96 6.93 -8.85 -14.31
C ILE A 96 6.45 -7.86 -15.37
N GLY A 97 7.03 -7.94 -16.57
CA GLY A 97 6.81 -6.95 -17.64
C GLY A 97 7.96 -5.96 -17.77
N GLU A 98 7.79 -4.87 -18.49
CA GLU A 98 8.79 -3.81 -18.70
C GLU A 98 8.15 -2.41 -18.66
N PRO A 99 8.91 -1.37 -18.26
CA PRO A 99 8.40 0.00 -18.20
C PRO A 99 8.22 0.60 -19.59
N GLN A 100 7.10 1.30 -19.77
CA GLN A 100 6.81 2.06 -20.98
C GLN A 100 6.57 3.54 -20.66
N PHE A 101 5.83 3.82 -19.59
CA PHE A 101 5.38 5.16 -19.23
C PHE A 101 5.55 5.43 -17.74
N VAL A 102 6.78 5.74 -17.31
CA VAL A 102 7.02 6.28 -15.94
C VAL A 102 6.52 7.73 -15.92
N ASN A 103 5.19 7.87 -15.98
CA ASN A 103 4.50 9.14 -16.17
C ASN A 103 3.09 9.07 -15.57
N PRO A 104 2.72 9.99 -14.66
CA PRO A 104 1.42 10.00 -14.01
C PRO A 104 0.20 10.00 -14.95
N LEU A 105 0.35 10.52 -16.16
CA LEU A 105 -0.74 10.52 -17.14
C LEU A 105 -1.11 9.11 -17.63
N TYR A 106 -0.17 8.16 -17.62
CA TYR A 106 -0.30 6.85 -18.27
C TYR A 106 -0.06 5.67 -17.37
N ALA A 107 0.65 5.86 -16.26
CA ALA A 107 1.15 4.79 -15.40
C ALA A 107 0.07 3.84 -14.85
N ALA A 108 -1.17 4.30 -14.74
CA ALA A 108 -2.29 3.47 -14.25
C ALA A 108 -2.61 2.25 -15.14
N ALA A 109 -2.05 2.18 -16.35
CA ALA A 109 -2.27 1.07 -17.28
C ALA A 109 -1.33 -0.13 -17.05
N SER A 110 -0.27 0.01 -16.24
CA SER A 110 0.75 -1.02 -16.00
C SER A 110 1.25 -0.96 -14.56
N ASP A 111 1.30 -2.09 -13.87
CA ASP A 111 1.83 -2.17 -12.50
C ASP A 111 3.31 -1.75 -12.45
N VAL A 112 4.11 -2.10 -13.48
CA VAL A 112 5.52 -1.69 -13.58
C VAL A 112 5.66 -0.17 -13.66
N ASP A 113 4.85 0.47 -14.52
CA ASP A 113 4.86 1.92 -14.66
C ASP A 113 4.34 2.62 -13.40
N ALA A 114 3.31 2.06 -12.76
CA ALA A 114 2.75 2.56 -11.50
C ALA A 114 3.79 2.49 -10.36
N ASP A 115 4.53 1.39 -10.25
CA ASP A 115 5.58 1.19 -9.25
C ASP A 115 6.69 2.25 -9.35
N LEU A 116 7.22 2.45 -10.56
CA LEU A 116 8.25 3.44 -10.82
C LEU A 116 7.73 4.87 -10.62
N THR A 117 6.52 5.14 -11.11
CA THR A 117 5.88 6.45 -10.99
C THR A 117 5.63 6.82 -9.53
N ARG A 118 5.22 5.86 -8.68
CA ARG A 118 5.01 6.06 -7.24
C ARG A 118 6.26 6.54 -6.51
N LEU A 119 7.44 6.07 -6.93
CA LEU A 119 8.71 6.45 -6.33
C LEU A 119 9.26 7.79 -6.85
N VAL A 120 8.94 8.12 -8.10
CA VAL A 120 9.51 9.28 -8.80
C VAL A 120 8.66 10.53 -8.65
N TYR A 121 7.33 10.40 -8.56
CA TYR A 121 6.42 11.54 -8.50
C TYR A 121 5.68 11.62 -7.18
N SER A 122 5.28 12.81 -6.80
CA SER A 122 4.40 13.09 -5.67
C SER A 122 3.10 13.71 -6.16
N GLY A 123 1.98 13.36 -5.52
CA GLY A 123 0.68 14.01 -5.70
C GLY A 123 0.47 15.17 -4.73
N LEU A 124 -0.63 15.87 -4.85
CA LEU A 124 -1.06 16.86 -3.84
C LEU A 124 -1.35 16.15 -2.52
N LEU A 125 -2.04 15.02 -2.59
CA LEU A 125 -2.28 14.10 -1.48
C LEU A 125 -1.57 12.78 -1.76
N LYS A 126 -1.37 11.97 -0.71
CA LYS A 126 -0.94 10.57 -0.81
C LYS A 126 -1.76 9.69 0.11
N TRP A 127 -1.81 8.41 -0.24
CA TRP A 127 -2.37 7.41 0.64
C TRP A 127 -1.32 6.93 1.66
N ASP A 128 -1.73 6.86 2.92
CA ASP A 128 -0.96 6.33 4.04
C ASP A 128 -1.72 5.13 4.64
N PRO A 129 -1.07 3.97 4.87
CA PRO A 129 -1.77 2.74 5.30
C PRO A 129 -2.49 2.88 6.64
N GLU A 130 -2.07 3.78 7.53
CA GLU A 130 -2.63 3.96 8.87
C GLU A 130 -3.63 5.11 8.94
N ARG A 131 -3.37 6.20 8.19
CA ARG A 131 -4.10 7.47 8.29
C ARG A 131 -5.04 7.74 7.12
N GLY A 132 -5.03 6.89 6.07
CA GLY A 132 -5.77 7.13 4.84
C GLY A 132 -5.16 8.23 3.97
N LEU A 133 -5.98 9.11 3.41
CA LEU A 133 -5.48 10.25 2.62
C LEU A 133 -4.82 11.30 3.52
N VAL A 134 -3.60 11.68 3.19
CA VAL A 134 -2.83 12.70 3.90
C VAL A 134 -2.20 13.67 2.89
N ASN A 135 -1.86 14.88 3.36
CA ASN A 135 -1.14 15.86 2.56
C ASN A 135 0.24 15.32 2.14
N ASP A 136 0.64 15.62 0.88
CA ASP A 136 1.97 15.32 0.34
C ASP A 136 2.62 16.61 -0.19
N LEU A 137 2.39 16.99 -1.47
CA LEU A 137 2.78 18.32 -1.97
C LEU A 137 1.89 19.43 -1.41
N ALA A 138 0.65 19.11 -1.01
CA ALA A 138 -0.21 20.05 -0.32
C ALA A 138 0.30 20.33 1.10
N SER A 139 0.33 21.60 1.50
CA SER A 139 0.49 22.01 2.89
C SER A 139 -0.86 22.13 3.59
N ASP A 140 -1.89 22.54 2.86
CA ASP A 140 -3.26 22.71 3.34
C ASP A 140 -4.27 22.45 2.24
N VAL A 141 -5.46 21.97 2.63
CA VAL A 141 -6.62 21.77 1.75
C VAL A 141 -7.85 22.35 2.42
N GLN A 142 -8.46 23.33 1.80
CA GLN A 142 -9.69 23.98 2.27
C GLN A 142 -10.85 23.65 1.33
N VAL A 143 -12.00 23.33 1.89
CA VAL A 143 -13.23 23.05 1.15
C VAL A 143 -14.23 24.14 1.42
N SER A 144 -14.88 24.68 0.37
CA SER A 144 -15.94 25.68 0.51
C SER A 144 -17.19 25.12 1.20
N GLU A 145 -18.03 26.02 1.75
CA GLU A 145 -19.26 25.61 2.45
C GLU A 145 -20.26 24.84 1.54
N ASP A 146 -20.23 25.10 0.24
CA ASP A 146 -21.05 24.41 -0.75
C ASP A 146 -20.39 23.12 -1.27
N GLU A 147 -19.20 22.76 -0.73
CA GLU A 147 -18.43 21.55 -1.02
C GLU A 147 -18.04 21.37 -2.51
N LYS A 148 -18.06 22.47 -3.28
CA LYS A 148 -17.74 22.46 -4.71
C LYS A 148 -16.36 22.98 -5.03
N THR A 149 -15.76 23.78 -4.14
CA THR A 149 -14.44 24.37 -4.37
C THR A 149 -13.44 23.87 -3.35
N TYR A 150 -12.35 23.27 -3.85
CA TYR A 150 -11.23 22.79 -3.07
C TYR A 150 -10.03 23.68 -3.33
N THR A 151 -9.62 24.45 -2.33
CA THR A 151 -8.43 25.31 -2.41
C THR A 151 -7.25 24.59 -1.78
N VAL A 152 -6.21 24.34 -2.57
CA VAL A 152 -5.04 23.57 -2.17
C VAL A 152 -3.81 24.47 -2.19
N ALA A 153 -3.17 24.64 -1.02
CA ALA A 153 -1.91 25.33 -0.89
C ALA A 153 -0.75 24.33 -1.05
N ILE A 154 0.22 24.63 -1.91
CA ILE A 154 1.42 23.85 -2.15
C ILE A 154 2.50 24.26 -1.16
N ARG A 155 3.21 23.31 -0.57
CA ARG A 155 4.31 23.57 0.36
C ARG A 155 5.48 24.31 -0.30
N ASP A 156 6.15 25.16 0.44
CA ASP A 156 7.21 26.03 -0.09
C ASP A 156 8.51 25.28 -0.42
N ASP A 157 8.80 24.21 0.31
CA ASP A 157 10.04 23.43 0.20
C ASP A 157 9.99 22.34 -0.87
N ALA A 158 8.84 22.12 -1.53
CA ALA A 158 8.69 21.13 -2.59
C ALA A 158 9.46 21.52 -3.85
N LYS A 159 10.33 20.61 -4.32
CA LYS A 159 11.13 20.77 -5.53
C LYS A 159 11.07 19.54 -6.41
N PHE A 160 11.12 19.76 -7.71
CA PHE A 160 11.40 18.71 -8.68
C PHE A 160 12.86 18.27 -8.63
N HIS A 161 13.15 17.10 -9.20
CA HIS A 161 14.51 16.53 -9.26
C HIS A 161 15.51 17.39 -10.02
N ASN A 162 15.05 18.29 -10.90
CA ASN A 162 15.88 19.28 -11.60
C ASN A 162 16.18 20.54 -10.75
N GLY A 163 15.64 20.60 -9.52
CA GLY A 163 15.84 21.72 -8.58
C GLY A 163 14.81 22.85 -8.69
N GLU A 164 13.90 22.82 -9.65
CA GLU A 164 12.82 23.81 -9.77
C GLU A 164 11.77 23.62 -8.69
N ASN A 165 11.19 24.71 -8.20
CA ASN A 165 10.11 24.64 -7.21
C ASN A 165 8.82 24.14 -7.88
N VAL A 166 8.06 23.31 -7.17
CA VAL A 166 6.70 22.93 -7.56
C VAL A 166 5.78 24.14 -7.39
N ARG A 167 4.97 24.45 -8.41
CA ARG A 167 4.09 25.62 -8.47
C ARG A 167 2.66 25.26 -8.89
N ALA A 168 1.75 26.16 -8.68
CA ALA A 168 0.36 26.03 -9.12
C ALA A 168 0.24 25.74 -10.64
N ALA A 169 1.11 26.34 -11.46
CA ALA A 169 1.15 26.10 -12.90
C ALA A 169 1.43 24.64 -13.29
N ASP A 170 2.22 23.91 -12.48
CA ASP A 170 2.52 22.49 -12.72
C ASP A 170 1.30 21.61 -12.46
N VAL A 171 0.56 21.93 -11.40
CA VAL A 171 -0.69 21.25 -11.05
C VAL A 171 -1.73 21.47 -12.16
N ILE A 172 -1.93 22.71 -12.57
CA ILE A 172 -2.87 23.08 -13.63
C ILE A 172 -2.50 22.36 -14.92
N PHE A 173 -1.23 22.43 -15.33
CA PHE A 173 -0.75 21.72 -16.52
C PHE A 173 -1.06 20.21 -16.45
N THR A 174 -0.82 19.58 -15.29
CA THR A 174 -1.05 18.14 -15.12
C THR A 174 -2.53 17.79 -15.29
N ILE A 175 -3.42 18.54 -14.63
CA ILE A 175 -4.87 18.28 -14.71
C ILE A 175 -5.41 18.57 -16.12
N GLU A 176 -5.03 19.67 -16.75
CA GLU A 176 -5.41 19.98 -18.12
C GLU A 176 -4.90 18.94 -19.12
N ALA A 177 -3.68 18.41 -18.91
CA ALA A 177 -3.14 17.33 -19.73
C ALA A 177 -3.94 16.04 -19.57
N ILE A 178 -4.37 15.68 -18.34
CA ILE A 178 -5.25 14.53 -18.10
C ILE A 178 -6.60 14.70 -18.82
N GLN A 179 -7.18 15.88 -18.75
CA GLN A 179 -8.48 16.18 -19.35
C GLN A 179 -8.44 16.30 -20.88
N ASN A 180 -7.29 16.59 -21.44
CA ASN A 180 -7.16 16.79 -22.89
C ASN A 180 -7.19 15.45 -23.64
N PRO A 181 -8.21 15.18 -24.49
CA PRO A 181 -8.36 13.90 -25.20
C PRO A 181 -7.16 13.51 -26.08
N GLN A 182 -6.34 14.49 -26.47
CA GLN A 182 -5.17 14.23 -27.33
C GLN A 182 -4.04 13.50 -26.57
N TYR A 183 -3.96 13.62 -25.23
CA TYR A 183 -3.04 12.84 -24.40
C TYR A 183 -3.52 11.40 -24.21
N ARG A 184 -4.83 11.11 -24.34
CA ARG A 184 -5.41 9.78 -24.13
C ARG A 184 -5.13 9.21 -22.75
N SER A 185 -5.14 10.06 -21.72
CA SER A 185 -4.94 9.60 -20.34
C SER A 185 -6.12 8.72 -19.89
N PRO A 186 -5.87 7.54 -19.30
CA PRO A 186 -6.93 6.73 -18.71
C PRO A 186 -7.59 7.43 -17.51
N LEU A 187 -6.96 8.44 -16.92
CA LEU A 187 -7.47 9.20 -15.79
C LEU A 187 -8.47 10.30 -16.17
N ALA A 188 -8.71 10.53 -17.46
CA ALA A 188 -9.57 11.63 -17.96
C ALA A 188 -10.99 11.58 -17.34
N VAL A 189 -11.53 10.38 -17.13
CA VAL A 189 -12.87 10.20 -16.53
C VAL A 189 -12.92 10.70 -15.09
N SER A 190 -11.85 10.52 -14.31
CA SER A 190 -11.77 10.93 -12.89
C SER A 190 -11.72 12.46 -12.72
N PHE A 191 -11.34 13.19 -13.74
CA PHE A 191 -11.26 14.66 -13.74
C PHE A 191 -12.31 15.33 -14.66
N GLN A 192 -13.28 14.57 -15.14
CA GLN A 192 -14.35 15.12 -15.97
C GLN A 192 -15.18 16.14 -15.18
N GLY A 193 -15.41 17.33 -15.74
CA GLY A 193 -16.19 18.39 -15.07
C GLY A 193 -15.45 19.11 -13.93
N VAL A 194 -14.15 18.87 -13.75
CA VAL A 194 -13.32 19.58 -12.78
C VAL A 194 -12.66 20.78 -13.45
N ALA A 195 -12.98 22.00 -13.02
CA ALA A 195 -12.24 23.20 -13.42
C ALA A 195 -11.08 23.44 -12.47
N VAL A 196 -9.88 23.70 -13.00
CA VAL A 196 -8.70 24.03 -12.20
C VAL A 196 -8.25 25.46 -12.53
N SER A 197 -7.91 26.25 -11.51
CA SER A 197 -7.48 27.63 -11.67
C SER A 197 -6.38 28.01 -10.69
N GLN A 198 -5.56 28.95 -11.08
CA GLN A 198 -4.52 29.51 -10.23
C GLN A 198 -5.10 30.60 -9.33
N VAL A 199 -4.90 30.48 -8.02
CA VAL A 199 -5.20 31.55 -7.06
C VAL A 199 -3.98 32.44 -6.89
N ASP A 200 -2.81 31.83 -6.69
CA ASP A 200 -1.50 32.48 -6.65
C ASP A 200 -0.40 31.49 -7.09
N GLU A 201 0.88 31.83 -6.91
CA GLU A 201 2.00 30.99 -7.38
C GLU A 201 2.05 29.60 -6.71
N LYS A 202 1.48 29.49 -5.50
CA LYS A 202 1.51 28.27 -4.68
C LYS A 202 0.11 27.72 -4.34
N THR A 203 -0.94 28.35 -4.84
CA THR A 203 -2.31 27.99 -4.49
C THR A 203 -3.14 27.72 -5.74
N VAL A 204 -3.79 26.57 -5.78
CA VAL A 204 -4.73 26.18 -6.82
C VAL A 204 -6.13 25.99 -6.27
N ALA A 205 -7.14 26.31 -7.06
CA ALA A 205 -8.53 26.02 -6.77
C ALA A 205 -9.08 25.02 -7.79
N PHE A 206 -9.71 23.96 -7.31
CA PHE A 206 -10.49 23.01 -8.09
C PHE A 206 -11.97 23.30 -7.86
N THR A 207 -12.72 23.51 -8.94
CA THR A 207 -14.16 23.76 -8.84
C THR A 207 -14.91 22.65 -9.55
N LEU A 208 -15.86 22.04 -8.84
CA LEU A 208 -16.70 20.95 -9.30
C LEU A 208 -18.09 21.50 -9.67
N GLU A 209 -18.76 20.90 -10.65
CA GLU A 209 -20.15 21.23 -11.00
C GLU A 209 -21.12 20.93 -9.85
N GLN A 210 -20.87 19.84 -9.11
CA GLN A 210 -21.60 19.41 -7.92
C GLN A 210 -20.63 18.81 -6.90
N PRO A 211 -21.01 18.71 -5.61
CA PRO A 211 -20.19 18.01 -4.63
C PRO A 211 -19.85 16.59 -5.12
N PHE A 212 -18.62 16.15 -4.85
CA PHE A 212 -18.16 14.81 -5.22
C PHE A 212 -17.23 14.28 -4.14
N ALA A 213 -17.79 13.49 -3.24
CA ALA A 213 -17.11 13.00 -2.05
C ALA A 213 -15.78 12.25 -2.34
N PRO A 214 -15.66 11.44 -3.43
CA PRO A 214 -14.40 10.79 -3.77
C PRO A 214 -13.30 11.73 -4.33
N PHE A 215 -13.58 13.02 -4.55
CA PHE A 215 -12.68 13.93 -5.27
C PHE A 215 -11.25 13.97 -4.68
N LEU A 216 -11.13 14.02 -3.35
CA LEU A 216 -9.80 14.08 -2.71
C LEU A 216 -8.92 12.89 -3.07
N SER A 217 -9.49 11.71 -3.32
CA SER A 217 -8.71 10.52 -3.73
C SER A 217 -8.06 10.70 -5.10
N THR A 218 -8.63 11.51 -5.98
CA THR A 218 -8.07 11.80 -7.31
C THR A 218 -6.82 12.67 -7.24
N LEU A 219 -6.66 13.45 -6.18
CA LEU A 219 -5.51 14.34 -5.96
C LEU A 219 -4.22 13.60 -5.56
N THR A 220 -4.24 12.27 -5.53
CA THR A 220 -3.04 11.43 -5.36
C THR A 220 -2.24 11.26 -6.65
N VAL A 221 -2.75 11.71 -7.79
CA VAL A 221 -2.03 11.69 -9.07
C VAL A 221 -0.73 12.52 -8.97
N GLY A 222 0.38 11.97 -9.46
CA GLY A 222 1.67 12.66 -9.46
C GLY A 222 1.67 13.93 -10.32
N ILE A 223 2.36 14.98 -9.87
CA ILE A 223 2.42 16.28 -10.56
C ILE A 223 3.62 16.32 -11.51
N LEU A 224 3.34 16.69 -12.77
CA LEU A 224 4.34 16.86 -13.83
C LEU A 224 4.95 18.27 -13.81
N PRO A 225 6.27 18.45 -14.02
CA PRO A 225 6.86 19.76 -14.22
C PRO A 225 6.45 20.33 -15.58
N SER A 226 5.70 21.44 -15.56
CA SER A 226 5.24 22.14 -16.76
C SER A 226 6.39 22.65 -17.63
N SER A 227 7.53 23.00 -17.04
CA SER A 227 8.75 23.41 -17.72
C SER A 227 9.35 22.31 -18.61
N VAL A 228 9.15 21.04 -18.24
CA VAL A 228 9.66 19.87 -18.99
C VAL A 228 8.66 19.40 -20.04
N TRP A 229 7.38 19.36 -19.69
CA TRP A 229 6.35 18.75 -20.51
C TRP A 229 5.60 19.75 -21.42
N GLY A 230 5.56 21.03 -21.05
CA GLY A 230 4.79 22.05 -21.78
C GLY A 230 5.25 22.31 -23.23
N ALA A 231 6.52 22.00 -23.54
CA ALA A 231 7.03 22.10 -24.92
C ALA A 231 6.72 20.86 -25.78
N ILE A 232 6.24 19.76 -25.18
CA ILE A 232 5.92 18.50 -25.87
C ILE A 232 4.45 18.53 -26.29
N THR A 233 4.19 18.44 -27.59
CA THR A 233 2.80 18.41 -28.07
C THR A 233 2.08 17.16 -27.59
N PRO A 234 0.77 17.20 -27.29
CA PRO A 234 0.02 16.07 -26.75
C PRO A 234 0.17 14.77 -27.56
N ARG A 235 0.18 14.85 -28.89
CA ARG A 235 0.38 13.69 -29.77
C ARG A 235 1.74 13.03 -29.63
N ASN A 236 2.76 13.79 -29.27
CA ASN A 236 4.13 13.31 -29.12
C ASN A 236 4.43 12.87 -27.67
N ALA A 237 3.56 13.18 -26.72
CA ALA A 237 3.76 12.85 -25.31
C ALA A 237 4.01 11.34 -25.08
N PRO A 238 3.28 10.41 -25.69
CA PRO A 238 3.56 8.98 -25.55
C PRO A 238 4.92 8.54 -26.14
N LEU A 239 5.50 9.32 -27.06
CA LEU A 239 6.78 9.01 -27.72
C LEU A 239 7.97 9.72 -27.08
N ALA A 240 7.72 10.55 -26.06
CA ALA A 240 8.76 11.34 -25.43
C ALA A 240 9.71 10.45 -24.62
N SER A 241 11.02 10.65 -24.77
CA SER A 241 12.05 9.96 -23.94
C SER A 241 11.84 10.22 -22.45
N ARG A 242 11.22 11.32 -22.08
CA ARG A 242 10.86 11.70 -20.71
C ARG A 242 9.92 10.70 -20.01
N ASN A 243 9.23 9.84 -20.76
CA ASN A 243 8.50 8.73 -20.17
C ASN A 243 9.42 7.67 -19.51
N LEU A 244 10.65 7.57 -19.96
CA LEU A 244 11.64 6.64 -19.40
C LEU A 244 12.78 7.37 -18.64
N GLU A 245 12.89 8.69 -18.79
CA GLU A 245 13.84 9.56 -18.06
C GLU A 245 13.06 10.64 -17.29
N PRO A 246 12.23 10.23 -16.31
CA PRO A 246 11.28 11.13 -15.67
C PRO A 246 11.97 12.15 -14.77
N VAL A 247 11.35 13.32 -14.67
CA VAL A 247 11.66 14.37 -13.69
C VAL A 247 10.44 14.55 -12.82
N GLY A 248 10.47 14.05 -11.60
CA GLY A 248 9.41 14.16 -10.62
C GLY A 248 9.84 14.92 -9.38
N SER A 249 9.06 14.78 -8.29
CA SER A 249 9.31 15.40 -6.99
C SER A 249 9.36 14.37 -5.84
N GLY A 250 9.34 13.08 -6.17
CA GLY A 250 9.28 11.97 -5.23
C GLY A 250 10.58 11.69 -4.46
N PRO A 251 10.55 10.67 -3.58
CA PRO A 251 11.68 10.29 -2.73
C PRO A 251 12.85 9.68 -3.51
N TYR A 252 12.63 9.19 -4.72
CA TYR A 252 13.65 8.65 -5.61
C TYR A 252 13.61 9.35 -6.96
N ARG A 253 14.76 9.44 -7.62
CA ARG A 253 14.90 10.02 -8.95
C ARG A 253 15.54 9.03 -9.91
N PHE A 254 15.27 9.22 -11.18
CA PHE A 254 15.89 8.43 -12.25
C PHE A 254 17.42 8.58 -12.22
N ALA A 255 18.12 7.45 -12.32
CA ALA A 255 19.58 7.40 -12.46
C ALA A 255 19.97 6.87 -13.83
N GLU A 256 19.57 5.64 -14.16
CA GLU A 256 19.91 4.98 -15.41
C GLU A 256 19.01 3.79 -15.70
N PHE A 257 19.00 3.30 -16.93
CA PHE A 257 18.47 2.00 -17.31
C PHE A 257 19.45 1.27 -18.25
N ALA A 258 19.41 -0.07 -18.23
CA ALA A 258 20.17 -0.91 -19.13
C ALA A 258 19.24 -1.60 -20.14
N LYS A 259 19.66 -1.67 -21.40
CA LYS A 259 18.94 -2.34 -22.50
C LYS A 259 19.72 -3.53 -23.04
N ASP A 260 18.99 -4.52 -23.56
CA ASP A 260 19.57 -5.58 -24.37
C ASP A 260 19.85 -5.10 -25.82
N LYS A 261 20.38 -6.01 -26.65
CA LYS A 261 20.65 -5.72 -28.07
C LYS A 261 19.39 -5.50 -28.91
N SER A 262 18.24 -5.93 -28.42
CA SER A 262 16.93 -5.79 -29.08
C SER A 262 16.24 -4.49 -28.70
N GLY A 263 16.75 -3.78 -27.67
CA GLY A 263 16.19 -2.52 -27.15
C GLY A 263 15.28 -2.70 -25.94
N ASN A 264 15.03 -3.93 -25.45
CA ASN A 264 14.23 -4.19 -24.26
C ASN A 264 14.98 -3.70 -23.01
N ILE A 265 14.26 -3.11 -22.07
CA ILE A 265 14.84 -2.62 -20.81
C ILE A 265 15.02 -3.81 -19.86
N LEU A 266 16.27 -4.12 -19.53
CA LEU A 266 16.63 -5.21 -18.61
C LEU A 266 16.60 -4.78 -17.14
N SER A 267 16.97 -3.53 -16.88
CA SER A 267 16.97 -2.96 -15.54
C SER A 267 16.76 -1.45 -15.56
N TYR A 268 16.18 -0.94 -14.46
CA TYR A 268 15.91 0.47 -14.26
C TYR A 268 16.31 0.85 -12.84
N THR A 269 17.23 1.80 -12.71
CA THR A 269 17.81 2.19 -11.43
C THR A 269 17.33 3.57 -11.02
N LEU A 270 16.83 3.66 -9.82
CA LEU A 270 16.50 4.89 -9.13
C LEU A 270 17.52 5.15 -8.01
N GLU A 271 17.89 6.40 -7.81
CA GLU A 271 18.70 6.84 -6.67
C GLU A 271 17.88 7.74 -5.73
N ARG A 272 18.25 7.73 -4.46
CA ARG A 272 17.54 8.54 -3.45
C ARG A 272 17.60 10.02 -3.80
N ASN A 273 16.50 10.71 -3.60
CA ASN A 273 16.44 12.17 -3.65
C ASN A 273 16.84 12.74 -2.29
N ALA A 274 18.10 13.21 -2.18
CA ALA A 274 18.60 13.80 -0.94
C ALA A 274 17.93 15.14 -0.58
N SER A 275 17.27 15.77 -1.55
CA SER A 275 16.55 17.05 -1.40
C SER A 275 15.03 16.85 -1.33
N TYR A 276 14.57 15.63 -1.07
CA TYR A 276 13.16 15.35 -0.88
C TYR A 276 12.62 16.14 0.30
N TYR A 277 11.47 16.79 0.12
CA TYR A 277 10.84 17.65 1.14
C TYR A 277 10.26 16.90 2.35
N GLY A 278 10.03 15.58 2.20
CA GLY A 278 9.66 14.69 3.29
C GLY A 278 10.90 14.06 3.95
N GLU A 279 10.70 12.96 4.65
CA GLU A 279 11.83 12.18 5.17
C GLU A 279 12.60 11.56 4.01
N ALA A 280 13.89 11.90 3.92
CA ALA A 280 14.72 11.36 2.85
C ALA A 280 14.99 9.86 3.06
N ALA A 281 14.81 9.07 2.01
CA ALA A 281 15.00 7.64 2.05
C ALA A 281 16.38 7.21 2.59
N HIS A 282 16.44 6.07 3.29
CA HIS A 282 17.71 5.53 3.78
C HIS A 282 18.41 4.65 2.73
N ILE A 283 17.66 3.91 1.91
CA ILE A 283 18.24 3.08 0.83
C ILE A 283 18.75 4.01 -0.27
N GLU A 284 20.01 3.84 -0.67
CA GLU A 284 20.67 4.74 -1.62
C GLU A 284 20.23 4.50 -3.06
N ARG A 285 20.07 3.23 -3.45
CA ARG A 285 19.66 2.83 -4.79
C ARG A 285 18.62 1.72 -4.76
N ILE A 286 17.65 1.81 -5.67
CA ILE A 286 16.70 0.74 -5.98
C ILE A 286 16.87 0.39 -7.45
N THR A 287 17.13 -0.87 -7.73
CA THR A 287 17.24 -1.39 -9.10
C THR A 287 16.09 -2.33 -9.37
N PHE A 288 15.27 -2.01 -10.35
CA PHE A 288 14.22 -2.90 -10.85
C PHE A 288 14.77 -3.72 -12.01
N LYS A 289 14.56 -5.03 -11.97
CA LYS A 289 14.88 -5.96 -13.05
C LYS A 289 13.59 -6.56 -13.59
N PHE A 290 13.48 -6.67 -14.90
CA PHE A 290 12.27 -7.03 -15.58
C PHE A 290 12.33 -8.45 -16.10
N TYR A 291 11.26 -9.21 -15.89
CA TYR A 291 11.14 -10.61 -16.25
C TYR A 291 9.83 -10.85 -17.02
N ALA A 292 9.83 -11.85 -17.91
CA ALA A 292 8.66 -12.15 -18.72
C ALA A 292 7.56 -12.89 -17.94
N SER A 293 7.90 -13.55 -16.83
CA SER A 293 6.97 -14.32 -16.03
C SER A 293 7.29 -14.27 -14.53
N ALA A 294 6.27 -14.58 -13.71
CA ALA A 294 6.44 -14.72 -12.26
C ALA A 294 7.44 -15.83 -11.91
N GLN A 295 7.45 -16.94 -12.64
CA GLN A 295 8.40 -18.04 -12.45
C GLN A 295 9.85 -17.57 -12.63
N GLU A 296 10.14 -16.77 -13.66
CA GLU A 296 11.49 -16.20 -13.87
C GLU A 296 11.88 -15.23 -12.77
N ALA A 297 10.92 -14.42 -12.29
CA ALA A 297 11.13 -13.49 -11.17
C ALA A 297 11.44 -14.25 -9.85
N VAL A 298 10.73 -15.33 -9.57
CA VAL A 298 10.99 -16.21 -8.41
C VAL A 298 12.35 -16.89 -8.53
N HIS A 299 12.71 -17.43 -9.71
CA HIS A 299 14.06 -17.96 -9.93
C HIS A 299 15.16 -16.91 -9.73
N ALA A 300 14.90 -15.65 -10.09
CA ALA A 300 15.87 -14.57 -9.83
C ALA A 300 16.06 -14.32 -8.33
N LEU A 301 15.00 -14.46 -7.53
CA LEU A 301 15.06 -14.39 -6.08
C LEU A 301 15.89 -15.54 -5.48
N GLU A 302 15.62 -16.79 -5.91
CA GLU A 302 16.38 -17.98 -5.49
C GLU A 302 17.87 -17.86 -5.76
N ASN A 303 18.22 -17.38 -6.96
CA ASN A 303 19.60 -17.18 -7.42
C ASN A 303 20.25 -15.89 -6.90
N LYS A 304 19.55 -15.12 -6.04
CA LYS A 304 20.00 -13.84 -5.47
C LYS A 304 20.28 -12.76 -6.53
N ASN A 305 19.68 -12.86 -7.70
CA ASN A 305 19.69 -11.83 -8.73
C ASN A 305 18.68 -10.71 -8.46
N ALA A 306 17.70 -11.01 -7.60
CA ALA A 306 16.76 -10.07 -7.00
C ALA A 306 16.68 -10.29 -5.49
N GLU A 307 16.26 -9.28 -4.74
CA GLU A 307 16.06 -9.29 -3.30
C GLU A 307 14.57 -9.15 -2.93
N GLY A 308 13.73 -8.87 -3.92
CA GLY A 308 12.27 -8.86 -3.81
C GLY A 308 11.62 -9.24 -5.13
N VAL A 309 10.34 -9.65 -5.05
CA VAL A 309 9.48 -9.94 -6.19
C VAL A 309 8.15 -9.24 -5.96
N SER A 310 7.75 -8.40 -6.90
CA SER A 310 6.57 -7.52 -6.77
C SER A 310 5.26 -8.26 -6.58
N PHE A 311 5.12 -9.45 -7.16
CA PHE A 311 3.94 -10.29 -7.02
C PHE A 311 4.32 -11.76 -7.14
N VAL A 312 3.86 -12.56 -6.17
CA VAL A 312 4.06 -14.01 -6.13
C VAL A 312 2.68 -14.68 -6.30
N PRO A 313 2.42 -15.37 -7.42
CA PRO A 313 1.22 -16.19 -7.56
C PRO A 313 1.17 -17.32 -6.52
N ALA A 314 -0.03 -17.72 -6.12
CA ALA A 314 -0.24 -18.72 -5.07
C ALA A 314 0.44 -20.08 -5.33
N ASP A 315 0.59 -20.48 -6.58
CA ASP A 315 1.28 -21.70 -6.98
C ASP A 315 2.80 -21.65 -6.86
N LEU A 316 3.37 -20.44 -6.70
CA LEU A 316 4.81 -20.21 -6.50
C LEU A 316 5.18 -19.84 -5.06
N GLU A 317 4.21 -19.63 -4.18
CA GLU A 317 4.47 -19.21 -2.79
C GLU A 317 5.33 -20.23 -2.05
N GLU A 318 5.09 -21.53 -2.22
CA GLU A 318 5.88 -22.60 -1.59
C GLU A 318 7.36 -22.58 -2.02
N GLU A 319 7.66 -22.19 -3.26
CA GLU A 319 9.04 -22.03 -3.73
C GLU A 319 9.71 -20.86 -3.02
N VAL A 320 9.03 -19.73 -2.89
CA VAL A 320 9.53 -18.54 -2.21
C VAL A 320 9.74 -18.81 -0.71
N GLU A 321 8.85 -19.50 -0.03
CA GLU A 321 8.96 -19.83 1.40
C GLU A 321 10.19 -20.70 1.73
N ARG A 322 10.67 -21.50 0.76
CA ARG A 322 11.92 -22.26 0.91
C ARG A 322 13.16 -21.37 0.95
N VAL A 323 13.07 -20.13 0.49
CA VAL A 323 14.19 -19.18 0.48
C VAL A 323 14.31 -18.47 1.83
N ARG A 324 15.07 -19.04 2.77
CA ARG A 324 15.19 -18.59 4.17
C ARG A 324 15.56 -17.11 4.38
N SER A 325 16.14 -16.47 3.37
CA SER A 325 16.55 -15.05 3.44
C SER A 325 15.46 -14.08 3.03
N VAL A 326 14.27 -14.55 2.74
CA VAL A 326 13.13 -13.80 2.22
C VAL A 326 11.94 -13.96 3.17
N ALA A 327 11.17 -12.91 3.33
CA ALA A 327 9.84 -12.92 3.92
C ALA A 327 8.81 -12.83 2.80
N LEU A 328 7.79 -13.67 2.86
CA LEU A 328 6.60 -13.55 2.02
C LEU A 328 5.53 -12.83 2.84
N LEU A 329 5.08 -11.69 2.36
CA LEU A 329 4.08 -10.83 3.01
C LEU A 329 2.77 -10.92 2.24
N HIS A 330 1.64 -10.90 2.96
CA HIS A 330 0.30 -10.95 2.38
C HIS A 330 -0.55 -9.75 2.84
N PRO A 331 -0.19 -8.51 2.46
CA PRO A 331 -1.02 -7.35 2.78
C PRO A 331 -2.40 -7.46 2.14
N ASN A 332 -3.40 -6.92 2.84
CA ASN A 332 -4.75 -6.80 2.30
C ASN A 332 -4.76 -5.83 1.12
N ILE A 333 -5.36 -6.25 0.01
CA ILE A 333 -5.64 -5.40 -1.15
C ILE A 333 -7.17 -5.27 -1.30
N PRO A 334 -7.73 -4.10 -1.62
CA PRO A 334 -9.16 -3.93 -1.79
C PRO A 334 -9.65 -4.51 -3.12
N ARG A 335 -9.35 -5.78 -3.37
CA ARG A 335 -9.83 -6.55 -4.52
C ARG A 335 -10.95 -7.48 -4.07
N GLU A 336 -12.18 -7.11 -4.43
CA GLU A 336 -13.35 -7.93 -4.31
C GLU A 336 -13.35 -8.97 -5.43
N VAL A 337 -13.57 -10.23 -5.12
CA VAL A 337 -13.80 -11.29 -6.11
C VAL A 337 -15.21 -11.81 -5.97
N ALA A 338 -15.97 -11.78 -7.07
CA ALA A 338 -17.35 -12.18 -7.08
C ALA A 338 -17.74 -12.97 -8.34
N LEU A 339 -18.82 -13.70 -8.23
CA LEU A 339 -19.50 -14.39 -9.30
C LEU A 339 -20.70 -13.54 -9.74
N TYR A 340 -20.57 -12.79 -10.83
CA TYR A 340 -21.59 -11.89 -11.35
C TYR A 340 -22.57 -12.62 -12.29
N PHE A 341 -23.86 -12.36 -12.13
CA PHE A 341 -24.90 -13.00 -12.95
C PHE A 341 -25.39 -12.06 -14.06
N ASN A 342 -25.14 -12.43 -15.32
CA ASN A 342 -25.73 -11.72 -16.45
C ASN A 342 -27.19 -12.14 -16.61
N GLN A 343 -28.09 -11.32 -16.07
CA GLN A 343 -29.52 -11.58 -16.08
C GLN A 343 -30.17 -11.37 -17.46
N THR A 344 -29.42 -10.95 -18.48
CA THR A 344 -29.94 -10.67 -19.82
C THR A 344 -29.70 -11.79 -20.82
N THR A 345 -28.60 -12.52 -20.69
CA THR A 345 -28.17 -13.54 -21.68
C THR A 345 -28.64 -14.95 -21.39
N TYR A 346 -28.97 -15.26 -20.13
CA TYR A 346 -29.40 -16.60 -19.74
C TYR A 346 -30.67 -16.52 -18.87
N GLY A 347 -31.79 -16.99 -19.42
CA GLY A 347 -33.14 -16.86 -18.82
C GLY A 347 -33.24 -17.32 -17.37
N PRO A 348 -32.70 -18.47 -16.96
CA PRO A 348 -32.76 -18.94 -15.57
C PRO A 348 -32.15 -17.96 -14.56
N LEU A 349 -31.13 -17.19 -14.93
CA LEU A 349 -30.52 -16.20 -14.03
C LEU A 349 -31.38 -14.94 -13.77
N LYS A 350 -32.51 -14.77 -14.49
CA LYS A 350 -33.51 -13.74 -14.17
C LYS A 350 -34.27 -14.10 -12.89
N ASP A 351 -34.40 -15.38 -12.60
CA ASP A 351 -35.05 -15.84 -11.37
C ASP A 351 -34.13 -15.68 -10.16
N LYS A 352 -34.57 -14.89 -9.18
CA LYS A 352 -33.82 -14.69 -7.93
C LYS A 352 -33.60 -16.02 -7.19
N ALA A 353 -34.56 -16.95 -7.23
CA ALA A 353 -34.41 -18.25 -6.57
C ALA A 353 -33.21 -19.04 -7.12
N VAL A 354 -33.01 -19.02 -8.44
CA VAL A 354 -31.83 -19.65 -9.06
C VAL A 354 -30.54 -19.00 -8.56
N ARG A 355 -30.45 -17.65 -8.53
CA ARG A 355 -29.27 -16.94 -8.04
C ARG A 355 -29.02 -17.19 -6.55
N THR A 356 -30.10 -17.27 -5.74
CA THR A 356 -30.02 -17.65 -4.33
C THR A 356 -29.45 -19.05 -4.15
N ALA A 357 -29.92 -20.01 -4.95
CA ALA A 357 -29.43 -21.37 -4.89
C ALA A 357 -27.92 -21.48 -5.27
N PHE A 358 -27.42 -20.64 -6.19
CA PHE A 358 -25.98 -20.52 -6.41
C PHE A 358 -25.25 -20.09 -5.14
N ALA A 359 -25.76 -19.08 -4.44
CA ALA A 359 -25.14 -18.59 -3.21
C ALA A 359 -25.17 -19.63 -2.09
N GLU A 360 -26.30 -20.38 -1.95
CA GLU A 360 -26.47 -21.46 -0.97
C GLU A 360 -25.58 -22.68 -1.28
N ALA A 361 -25.28 -22.94 -2.58
CA ALA A 361 -24.47 -24.07 -3.02
C ALA A 361 -22.96 -23.85 -2.92
N ILE A 362 -22.49 -22.59 -2.75
CA ILE A 362 -21.06 -22.26 -2.79
C ILE A 362 -20.49 -22.10 -1.38
N ASP A 363 -19.57 -23.00 -1.00
CA ASP A 363 -18.74 -22.88 0.19
C ASP A 363 -17.56 -21.94 -0.11
N LYS A 364 -17.73 -20.66 0.25
CA LYS A 364 -16.72 -19.61 0.06
C LYS A 364 -15.44 -19.88 0.86
N GLN A 365 -15.54 -20.50 2.04
CA GLN A 365 -14.37 -20.83 2.87
C GLN A 365 -13.52 -21.93 2.22
N ALA A 366 -14.17 -22.93 1.61
CA ALA A 366 -13.48 -23.94 0.84
C ALA A 366 -12.78 -23.33 -0.39
N VAL A 367 -13.45 -22.37 -1.08
CA VAL A 367 -12.83 -21.66 -2.22
C VAL A 367 -11.58 -20.90 -1.76
N VAL A 368 -11.64 -20.12 -0.67
CA VAL A 368 -10.48 -19.40 -0.13
C VAL A 368 -9.36 -20.38 0.23
N LYS A 369 -9.68 -21.47 0.93
CA LYS A 369 -8.69 -22.45 1.36
C LYS A 369 -8.00 -23.16 0.20
N GLU A 370 -8.75 -23.58 -0.82
CA GLU A 370 -8.25 -24.46 -1.87
C GLU A 370 -7.72 -23.68 -3.10
N ALA A 371 -8.32 -22.54 -3.44
CA ALA A 371 -7.85 -21.73 -4.57
C ALA A 371 -6.74 -20.75 -4.19
N LEU A 372 -6.74 -20.21 -2.94
CA LEU A 372 -5.79 -19.19 -2.49
C LEU A 372 -4.83 -19.71 -1.40
N GLY A 373 -4.79 -21.01 -1.10
CA GLY A 373 -3.97 -21.53 -0.01
C GLY A 373 -4.33 -20.97 1.38
N GLY A 374 -5.52 -20.36 1.53
CA GLY A 374 -5.96 -19.66 2.75
C GLY A 374 -5.59 -18.17 2.80
N ASN A 375 -4.88 -17.65 1.80
CA ASN A 375 -4.45 -16.25 1.71
C ASN A 375 -5.57 -15.35 1.15
N GLY A 376 -6.65 -15.21 1.92
CA GLY A 376 -7.82 -14.42 1.57
C GLY A 376 -8.87 -14.48 2.67
N ARG A 377 -9.91 -13.70 2.49
CA ARG A 377 -11.04 -13.66 3.42
C ARG A 377 -12.35 -13.76 2.65
N ALA A 378 -13.24 -14.67 3.04
CA ALA A 378 -14.59 -14.73 2.48
C ALA A 378 -15.36 -13.43 2.78
N ILE A 379 -16.13 -12.95 1.80
CA ILE A 379 -16.93 -11.72 1.88
C ILE A 379 -18.38 -11.98 1.47
N ASP A 380 -19.27 -11.08 1.90
CA ASP A 380 -20.70 -11.19 1.65
C ASP A 380 -21.31 -9.94 0.99
N ALA A 381 -20.50 -8.91 0.75
CA ALA A 381 -20.96 -7.60 0.28
C ALA A 381 -19.93 -6.93 -0.64
N PRO A 382 -20.35 -5.95 -1.47
CA PRO A 382 -19.48 -5.25 -2.42
C PRO A 382 -18.51 -4.24 -1.77
N ILE A 383 -18.76 -3.79 -0.55
CA ILE A 383 -17.85 -2.92 0.19
C ILE A 383 -17.07 -3.77 1.18
N LEU A 384 -15.76 -3.76 1.01
CA LEU A 384 -14.87 -4.61 1.78
C LEU A 384 -14.71 -4.12 3.23
N PRO A 385 -14.41 -5.01 4.16
CA PRO A 385 -14.02 -4.64 5.52
C PRO A 385 -12.89 -3.58 5.53
N GLU A 386 -12.94 -2.69 6.52
CA GLU A 386 -12.02 -1.56 6.70
C GLU A 386 -12.21 -0.40 5.69
N MET A 387 -13.23 -0.47 4.81
CA MET A 387 -13.62 0.62 3.93
C MET A 387 -14.82 1.40 4.48
N LEU A 388 -14.98 2.64 4.02
CA LEU A 388 -16.13 3.46 4.40
C LEU A 388 -17.44 2.78 4.00
N GLY A 389 -18.33 2.61 4.96
CA GLY A 389 -19.63 1.97 4.72
C GLY A 389 -19.59 0.44 4.78
N GLU A 390 -18.52 -0.17 5.28
CA GLU A 390 -18.54 -1.60 5.62
C GLU A 390 -19.83 -1.96 6.37
N HIS A 391 -20.44 -3.10 5.99
CA HIS A 391 -21.67 -3.58 6.58
C HIS A 391 -21.53 -5.00 7.11
N ALA A 392 -21.00 -5.13 8.34
CA ALA A 392 -20.77 -6.44 8.98
C ALA A 392 -22.08 -7.24 9.20
N GLU A 393 -23.21 -6.52 9.39
CA GLU A 393 -24.53 -7.08 9.68
C GLU A 393 -25.39 -7.28 8.41
N VAL A 394 -24.83 -7.12 7.21
CA VAL A 394 -25.56 -7.39 5.96
C VAL A 394 -26.12 -8.83 5.96
N ALA A 395 -27.30 -9.00 5.39
CA ALA A 395 -27.91 -10.31 5.28
C ALA A 395 -27.03 -11.28 4.48
N LYS A 396 -26.63 -12.38 5.11
CA LYS A 396 -25.73 -13.38 4.54
C LYS A 396 -26.50 -14.61 4.12
N ILE A 397 -26.19 -15.13 2.94
CA ILE A 397 -26.68 -16.43 2.49
C ILE A 397 -25.66 -17.47 2.91
N ALA A 398 -26.04 -18.34 3.84
CA ALA A 398 -25.17 -19.41 4.34
C ALA A 398 -25.02 -20.53 3.29
N TYR A 399 -23.84 -21.15 3.24
CA TYR A 399 -23.66 -22.39 2.50
C TYR A 399 -24.52 -23.50 3.10
N ASP A 400 -25.48 -23.99 2.31
CA ASP A 400 -26.37 -25.08 2.68
C ASP A 400 -26.89 -25.78 1.41
N VAL A 401 -26.33 -26.97 1.14
CA VAL A 401 -26.72 -27.80 -0.01
C VAL A 401 -28.18 -28.24 0.05
N ALA A 402 -28.74 -28.45 1.25
CA ALA A 402 -30.14 -28.86 1.40
C ALA A 402 -31.07 -27.69 1.07
N ALA A 403 -30.75 -26.49 1.57
CA ALA A 403 -31.49 -25.27 1.24
C ALA A 403 -31.43 -24.96 -0.26
N ALA A 404 -30.27 -25.07 -0.90
CA ALA A 404 -30.11 -24.89 -2.35
C ALA A 404 -31.00 -25.84 -3.16
N ASN A 405 -31.05 -27.11 -2.75
CA ASN A 405 -31.95 -28.10 -3.39
C ASN A 405 -33.41 -27.73 -3.23
N GLU A 406 -33.86 -27.31 -2.01
CA GLU A 406 -35.22 -26.88 -1.75
C GLU A 406 -35.58 -25.62 -2.54
N THR A 407 -34.67 -24.65 -2.59
CA THR A 407 -34.83 -23.41 -3.35
C THR A 407 -35.03 -23.69 -4.85
N LEU A 408 -34.21 -24.57 -5.44
CA LEU A 408 -34.34 -24.95 -6.85
C LEU A 408 -35.62 -25.73 -7.13
N GLU A 409 -36.02 -26.65 -6.24
CA GLU A 409 -37.26 -27.41 -6.39
C GLU A 409 -38.50 -26.51 -6.29
N SER A 410 -38.49 -25.54 -5.38
CA SER A 410 -39.53 -24.54 -5.23
C SER A 410 -39.65 -23.62 -6.45
N ALA A 411 -38.53 -23.31 -7.09
CA ALA A 411 -38.47 -22.59 -8.36
C ALA A 411 -38.86 -23.44 -9.58
N GLY A 412 -39.17 -24.73 -9.38
CA GLY A 412 -39.64 -25.64 -10.42
C GLY A 412 -38.56 -26.45 -11.13
N TYR A 413 -37.27 -26.25 -10.77
CA TYR A 413 -36.13 -27.02 -11.30
C TYR A 413 -36.01 -28.34 -10.55
N LYS A 414 -36.42 -29.43 -11.18
CA LYS A 414 -36.46 -30.77 -10.56
C LYS A 414 -35.35 -31.65 -11.09
N LEU A 415 -34.82 -32.50 -10.22
CA LEU A 415 -33.91 -33.58 -10.61
C LEU A 415 -34.77 -34.83 -10.86
N THR A 416 -34.79 -35.28 -12.12
CA THR A 416 -35.50 -36.50 -12.49
C THR A 416 -34.68 -37.74 -12.13
N GLU A 417 -35.32 -38.84 -11.78
CA GLU A 417 -34.61 -40.07 -11.43
C GLU A 417 -33.69 -40.53 -12.58
N GLY A 418 -32.40 -40.69 -12.26
CA GLY A 418 -31.35 -41.06 -13.22
C GLY A 418 -30.67 -39.88 -13.95
N GLU A 419 -31.14 -38.67 -13.76
CA GLU A 419 -30.51 -37.43 -14.27
C GLU A 419 -29.59 -36.79 -13.24
N THR A 420 -28.57 -36.12 -13.71
CA THR A 420 -27.61 -35.35 -12.86
C THR A 420 -27.81 -33.85 -12.96
N ILE A 421 -28.66 -33.39 -13.90
CA ILE A 421 -28.92 -32.00 -14.19
C ILE A 421 -30.39 -31.68 -13.90
N ARG A 422 -30.64 -30.61 -13.15
CA ARG A 422 -32.00 -30.13 -12.88
C ARG A 422 -32.62 -29.50 -14.12
N SER A 423 -33.88 -29.75 -14.32
CA SER A 423 -34.63 -29.22 -15.45
C SER A 423 -36.04 -28.69 -15.04
N LEU A 424 -36.54 -27.73 -15.81
CA LEU A 424 -37.95 -27.32 -15.76
C LEU A 424 -38.78 -28.33 -16.53
N LYS A 425 -39.97 -28.68 -15.99
CA LYS A 425 -40.92 -29.55 -16.67
C LYS A 425 -41.40 -28.94 -18.00
N LYS A 426 -41.48 -27.60 -18.04
CA LYS A 426 -41.80 -26.83 -19.25
C LYS A 426 -41.12 -25.46 -19.13
N ALA A 427 -40.34 -25.09 -20.15
CA ALA A 427 -39.74 -23.77 -20.21
C ALA A 427 -40.82 -22.65 -20.26
N PRO A 428 -40.62 -21.51 -19.55
CA PRO A 428 -41.51 -20.38 -19.64
C PRO A 428 -41.65 -19.76 -21.03
N THR A 429 -40.59 -19.83 -21.80
CA THR A 429 -40.51 -19.36 -23.20
C THR A 429 -39.64 -20.35 -24.01
N ASP A 430 -39.76 -20.31 -25.34
CA ASP A 430 -38.92 -21.16 -26.23
C ASP A 430 -37.41 -20.79 -26.12
N GLU A 431 -37.09 -19.59 -25.61
CA GLU A 431 -35.71 -19.13 -25.40
C GLU A 431 -35.13 -19.51 -24.02
N THR A 432 -35.97 -20.02 -23.10
CA THR A 432 -35.50 -20.43 -21.77
C THR A 432 -35.09 -21.89 -21.80
N PRO A 433 -33.81 -22.24 -21.49
CA PRO A 433 -33.37 -23.61 -21.43
C PRO A 433 -34.15 -24.42 -20.39
N ASN A 434 -34.50 -25.68 -20.72
CA ASN A 434 -35.11 -26.55 -19.74
C ASN A 434 -34.15 -27.02 -18.66
N GLU A 435 -32.87 -27.25 -19.02
CA GLU A 435 -31.82 -27.69 -18.10
C GLU A 435 -31.03 -26.52 -17.52
N LEU A 436 -30.62 -26.65 -16.25
CA LEU A 436 -29.73 -25.70 -15.61
C LEU A 436 -28.28 -25.96 -16.01
N MET A 437 -27.88 -25.36 -17.13
CA MET A 437 -26.52 -25.44 -17.65
C MET A 437 -25.97 -24.04 -17.86
N VAL A 438 -24.83 -23.70 -17.21
CA VAL A 438 -24.24 -22.37 -17.29
C VAL A 438 -22.76 -22.43 -17.68
N THR A 439 -22.28 -21.36 -18.33
CA THR A 439 -20.87 -21.14 -18.55
C THR A 439 -20.35 -20.09 -17.58
N ILE A 440 -19.35 -20.44 -16.78
CA ILE A 440 -18.60 -19.54 -15.91
C ILE A 440 -17.39 -19.04 -16.71
N THR A 441 -17.45 -17.79 -17.15
CA THR A 441 -16.33 -17.14 -17.85
C THR A 441 -15.40 -16.52 -16.82
N THR A 442 -14.09 -16.67 -17.02
CA THR A 442 -13.10 -16.08 -16.11
C THR A 442 -11.79 -15.75 -16.85
N VAL A 443 -10.94 -14.95 -16.24
CA VAL A 443 -9.58 -14.70 -16.76
C VAL A 443 -8.71 -15.94 -16.59
N GLN A 444 -7.86 -16.22 -17.57
CA GLN A 444 -6.92 -17.35 -17.54
C GLN A 444 -5.76 -17.03 -16.58
N SER A 445 -6.01 -17.22 -15.30
CA SER A 445 -5.03 -17.13 -14.23
C SER A 445 -5.24 -18.30 -13.27
N PRO A 446 -4.18 -18.87 -12.66
CA PRO A 446 -4.29 -20.04 -11.79
C PRO A 446 -5.32 -19.85 -10.65
N GLU A 447 -5.34 -18.69 -10.00
CA GLU A 447 -6.29 -18.34 -8.94
C GLU A 447 -7.74 -18.49 -9.41
N PHE A 448 -8.09 -17.80 -10.50
CA PHE A 448 -9.48 -17.74 -10.98
C PHE A 448 -9.95 -19.04 -11.61
N VAL A 449 -9.09 -19.73 -12.36
CA VAL A 449 -9.44 -21.03 -12.96
C VAL A 449 -9.70 -22.05 -11.86
N ARG A 450 -8.84 -22.16 -10.86
CA ARG A 450 -9.01 -23.09 -9.73
C ARG A 450 -10.28 -22.75 -8.92
N ALA A 451 -10.55 -21.48 -8.65
CA ALA A 451 -11.78 -21.07 -7.98
C ALA A 451 -13.03 -21.46 -8.80
N ALA A 452 -13.01 -21.23 -10.11
CA ALA A 452 -14.10 -21.64 -11.00
C ALA A 452 -14.34 -23.14 -11.01
N GLU A 453 -13.30 -23.96 -11.08
CA GLU A 453 -13.38 -25.43 -11.07
C GLU A 453 -13.97 -25.97 -9.74
N LEU A 454 -13.59 -25.37 -8.61
CA LEU A 454 -14.16 -25.70 -7.31
C LEU A 454 -15.67 -25.36 -7.27
N ILE A 455 -16.03 -24.17 -7.77
CA ILE A 455 -17.43 -23.74 -7.86
C ILE A 455 -18.24 -24.69 -8.76
N VAL A 456 -17.70 -25.10 -9.91
CA VAL A 456 -18.34 -26.11 -10.79
C VAL A 456 -18.63 -27.39 -10.04
N THR A 457 -17.68 -27.87 -9.24
CA THR A 457 -17.85 -29.09 -8.42
C THR A 457 -18.95 -28.93 -7.38
N GLN A 458 -19.02 -27.78 -6.72
CA GLN A 458 -20.04 -27.48 -5.71
C GLN A 458 -21.45 -27.34 -6.34
N LEU A 459 -21.56 -26.69 -7.49
CA LEU A 459 -22.82 -26.54 -8.23
C LEU A 459 -23.34 -27.88 -8.74
N ALA A 460 -22.46 -28.79 -9.14
CA ALA A 460 -22.86 -30.15 -9.56
C ALA A 460 -23.55 -30.93 -8.43
N ALA A 461 -23.18 -30.70 -7.16
CA ALA A 461 -23.79 -31.34 -6.00
C ALA A 461 -25.27 -30.99 -5.83
N VAL A 462 -25.74 -29.87 -6.40
CA VAL A 462 -27.15 -29.43 -6.38
C VAL A 462 -27.83 -29.57 -7.75
N GLY A 463 -27.21 -30.26 -8.70
CA GLY A 463 -27.77 -30.53 -10.04
C GLY A 463 -27.70 -29.35 -11.01
N ILE A 464 -26.80 -28.37 -10.78
CA ILE A 464 -26.48 -27.32 -11.74
C ILE A 464 -25.22 -27.74 -12.50
N LYS A 465 -25.30 -27.93 -13.81
CA LYS A 465 -24.13 -28.17 -14.66
C LYS A 465 -23.46 -26.85 -14.99
N ALA A 466 -22.17 -26.71 -14.68
CA ALA A 466 -21.40 -25.55 -15.03
C ALA A 466 -20.14 -25.95 -15.81
N GLU A 467 -19.70 -25.10 -16.74
CA GLU A 467 -18.48 -25.29 -17.52
C GLU A 467 -17.61 -24.01 -17.40
N VAL A 468 -16.29 -24.17 -17.25
CA VAL A 468 -15.35 -23.04 -17.14
C VAL A 468 -14.90 -22.62 -18.54
N ARG A 469 -15.00 -21.32 -18.84
CA ARG A 469 -14.45 -20.68 -20.03
C ARG A 469 -13.34 -19.70 -19.61
N PRO A 470 -12.08 -20.14 -19.53
CA PRO A 470 -10.97 -19.24 -19.28
C PRO A 470 -10.64 -18.43 -20.54
N VAL A 471 -10.31 -17.16 -20.38
CA VAL A 471 -9.97 -16.21 -21.45
C VAL A 471 -8.66 -15.50 -21.11
N GLU A 472 -7.78 -15.37 -22.10
CA GLU A 472 -6.49 -14.70 -21.95
C GLU A 472 -6.62 -13.29 -21.41
N SER A 473 -5.78 -12.92 -20.43
CA SER A 473 -5.83 -11.60 -19.76
C SER A 473 -5.76 -10.44 -20.73
N SER A 474 -4.93 -10.55 -21.77
CA SER A 474 -4.73 -9.49 -22.78
C SER A 474 -5.96 -9.18 -23.62
N SER A 475 -6.87 -10.14 -23.80
CA SER A 475 -8.11 -9.99 -24.56
C SER A 475 -9.37 -9.94 -23.69
N PHE A 476 -9.25 -10.18 -22.39
CA PHE A 476 -10.39 -10.36 -21.48
C PHE A 476 -11.32 -9.14 -21.46
N PHE A 477 -10.75 -7.94 -21.36
CA PHE A 477 -11.54 -6.70 -21.35
C PHE A 477 -12.32 -6.54 -22.66
N ASP A 478 -11.65 -6.62 -23.79
CA ASP A 478 -12.24 -6.33 -25.12
C ASP A 478 -13.20 -7.43 -25.59
N SER A 479 -12.96 -8.69 -25.24
CA SER A 479 -13.76 -9.83 -25.72
C SER A 479 -14.87 -10.26 -24.75
N VAL A 480 -14.77 -9.94 -23.46
CA VAL A 480 -15.71 -10.39 -22.43
C VAL A 480 -16.37 -9.22 -21.71
N ILE A 481 -15.58 -8.32 -21.11
CA ILE A 481 -16.11 -7.25 -20.25
C ILE A 481 -16.84 -6.19 -21.05
N GLN A 482 -16.21 -5.67 -22.09
CA GLN A 482 -16.78 -4.60 -22.93
C GLN A 482 -18.08 -5.02 -23.62
N PRO A 483 -18.17 -6.18 -24.32
CA PRO A 483 -19.39 -6.64 -24.97
C PRO A 483 -20.40 -7.31 -24.02
N LYS A 484 -20.03 -7.58 -22.74
CA LYS A 484 -20.84 -8.36 -21.78
C LYS A 484 -21.10 -9.80 -22.26
N ASP A 485 -20.11 -10.44 -22.92
CA ASP A 485 -20.22 -11.79 -23.47
C ASP A 485 -19.95 -12.88 -22.42
N TYR A 486 -20.88 -13.06 -21.50
CA TYR A 486 -20.88 -14.10 -20.47
C TYR A 486 -22.30 -14.37 -19.95
N GLN A 487 -22.50 -15.56 -19.40
CA GLN A 487 -23.67 -15.92 -18.60
C GLN A 487 -23.40 -15.66 -17.11
N VAL A 488 -22.33 -16.26 -16.59
CA VAL A 488 -21.80 -16.05 -15.25
C VAL A 488 -20.35 -15.62 -15.39
N LEU A 489 -19.96 -14.57 -14.70
CA LEU A 489 -18.60 -14.03 -14.76
C LEU A 489 -17.95 -14.13 -13.40
N LEU A 490 -16.82 -14.84 -13.31
CA LEU A 490 -15.96 -14.84 -12.14
C LEU A 490 -14.79 -13.88 -12.40
N THR A 491 -14.71 -12.80 -11.66
CA THR A 491 -13.62 -11.84 -11.78
C THR A 491 -13.43 -11.03 -10.51
N GLY A 492 -12.27 -10.38 -10.39
CA GLY A 492 -11.97 -9.45 -9.31
C GLY A 492 -12.12 -8.00 -9.74
N THR A 493 -12.64 -7.17 -8.84
CA THR A 493 -12.74 -5.72 -8.99
C THR A 493 -11.86 -5.06 -7.95
N LEU A 494 -10.91 -4.22 -8.40
CA LEU A 494 -10.09 -3.42 -7.50
C LEU A 494 -10.86 -2.16 -7.13
N LEU A 495 -11.22 -2.05 -5.85
CA LEU A 495 -11.83 -0.84 -5.29
C LEU A 495 -10.71 0.14 -4.96
N GLY A 496 -10.86 1.42 -5.22
CA GLY A 496 -9.83 2.42 -4.93
C GLY A 496 -9.66 2.72 -3.44
N ILE A 497 -9.09 3.87 -3.15
CA ILE A 497 -9.00 4.43 -1.78
C ILE A 497 -10.40 4.67 -1.23
N ASP A 498 -11.26 5.22 -2.06
CA ASP A 498 -12.70 5.41 -1.80
C ASP A 498 -13.47 4.24 -2.41
N PRO A 499 -14.42 3.62 -1.69
CA PRO A 499 -15.16 2.45 -2.21
C PRO A 499 -16.00 2.76 -3.44
N ASP A 500 -16.53 3.99 -3.56
CA ASP A 500 -17.45 4.47 -4.61
C ASP A 500 -18.07 3.36 -5.50
N PRO A 501 -19.15 2.67 -5.07
CA PRO A 501 -19.70 1.53 -5.82
C PRO A 501 -20.41 1.92 -7.13
N TYR A 502 -20.62 3.21 -7.37
CA TYR A 502 -21.35 3.71 -8.55
C TYR A 502 -20.84 3.17 -9.90
N PRO A 503 -19.52 3.16 -10.20
CA PRO A 503 -19.03 2.63 -11.48
C PRO A 503 -19.36 1.16 -11.71
N PHE A 504 -19.54 0.39 -10.62
CA PHE A 504 -19.71 -1.06 -10.65
C PHE A 504 -21.17 -1.49 -10.54
N TRP A 505 -22.06 -0.64 -10.01
CA TRP A 505 -23.42 -1.05 -9.65
C TRP A 505 -24.54 -0.16 -10.18
N HIS A 506 -24.24 1.10 -10.58
CA HIS A 506 -25.26 2.00 -11.12
C HIS A 506 -25.77 1.51 -12.50
N SER A 507 -27.08 1.62 -12.74
CA SER A 507 -27.70 1.12 -13.98
C SER A 507 -27.17 1.78 -15.25
N SER A 508 -26.70 3.03 -15.21
CA SER A 508 -26.05 3.70 -16.35
C SER A 508 -24.77 2.99 -16.83
N GLN A 509 -24.15 2.16 -15.99
CA GLN A 509 -22.91 1.44 -16.24
C GLN A 509 -23.15 0.03 -16.82
N THR A 510 -24.38 -0.33 -17.15
CA THR A 510 -24.73 -1.62 -17.81
C THR A 510 -24.40 -1.64 -19.30
N LYS A 511 -24.14 -0.49 -19.90
CA LYS A 511 -23.79 -0.33 -21.34
C LYS A 511 -22.44 -0.97 -21.66
N ALA A 512 -22.19 -1.20 -22.95
CA ALA A 512 -20.88 -1.60 -23.46
C ALA A 512 -19.78 -0.65 -22.94
N GLY A 513 -18.71 -1.22 -22.39
CA GLY A 513 -17.62 -0.48 -21.76
C GLY A 513 -17.88 -0.01 -20.32
N GLY A 514 -19.12 -0.03 -19.82
CA GLY A 514 -19.41 0.22 -18.39
C GLY A 514 -19.01 -0.96 -17.51
N LEU A 515 -18.83 -0.72 -16.20
CA LEU A 515 -18.29 -1.70 -15.27
C LEU A 515 -19.35 -2.38 -14.39
N ASN A 516 -20.65 -2.14 -14.61
CA ASN A 516 -21.71 -2.92 -13.94
C ASN A 516 -21.76 -4.32 -14.57
N LEU A 517 -21.07 -5.27 -13.93
CA LEU A 517 -20.88 -6.63 -14.44
C LEU A 517 -22.08 -7.54 -14.18
N ALA A 518 -22.89 -7.23 -13.19
CA ALA A 518 -24.12 -7.95 -12.92
C ALA A 518 -25.29 -7.53 -13.85
N LEU A 519 -25.11 -6.47 -14.64
CA LEU A 519 -26.17 -5.80 -15.40
C LEU A 519 -27.38 -5.46 -14.50
N TYR A 520 -27.07 -5.18 -13.25
CA TYR A 520 -28.05 -4.86 -12.21
C TYR A 520 -28.67 -3.48 -12.46
N ALA A 521 -30.00 -3.42 -12.40
CA ALA A 521 -30.74 -2.19 -12.57
C ALA A 521 -31.85 -2.10 -11.51
N ASN A 522 -31.65 -1.25 -10.52
CA ASN A 522 -32.59 -1.00 -9.46
C ASN A 522 -32.58 0.51 -9.14
N ARG A 523 -33.72 1.16 -9.34
CA ARG A 523 -33.84 2.63 -9.18
C ARG A 523 -33.51 3.10 -7.75
N ASN A 524 -33.84 2.31 -6.73
CA ASN A 524 -33.51 2.67 -5.36
C ASN A 524 -32.00 2.59 -5.11
N ALA A 525 -31.34 1.55 -5.65
CA ALA A 525 -29.88 1.43 -5.60
C ALA A 525 -29.22 2.59 -6.34
N ASP A 526 -29.69 2.96 -7.54
CA ASP A 526 -29.19 4.11 -8.30
C ASP A 526 -29.26 5.39 -7.47
N THR A 527 -30.43 5.67 -6.85
CA THR A 527 -30.62 6.85 -6.00
C THR A 527 -29.65 6.87 -4.81
N LEU A 528 -29.43 5.73 -4.15
CA LEU A 528 -28.48 5.63 -3.03
C LEU A 528 -27.04 5.89 -3.50
N LEU A 529 -26.65 5.35 -4.65
CA LEU A 529 -25.31 5.55 -5.22
C LEU A 529 -25.08 7.01 -5.65
N GLU A 530 -26.08 7.65 -6.26
CA GLU A 530 -26.03 9.07 -6.61
C GLU A 530 -25.93 9.95 -5.36
N THR A 531 -26.76 9.66 -4.33
CA THR A 531 -26.74 10.38 -3.05
C THR A 531 -25.38 10.24 -2.36
N ALA A 532 -24.84 9.04 -2.27
CA ALA A 532 -23.55 8.80 -1.62
C ALA A 532 -22.39 9.56 -2.29
N ARG A 533 -22.45 9.78 -3.61
CA ARG A 533 -21.42 10.53 -4.34
C ARG A 533 -21.39 12.01 -4.00
N ILE A 534 -22.54 12.60 -3.68
CA ILE A 534 -22.63 14.03 -3.36
C ILE A 534 -22.63 14.30 -1.85
N THR A 535 -22.68 13.25 -1.01
CA THR A 535 -22.65 13.36 0.46
C THR A 535 -21.20 13.30 0.93
N THR A 536 -20.69 14.39 1.49
CA THR A 536 -19.32 14.47 2.01
C THR A 536 -19.21 14.12 3.49
N ASP A 537 -20.32 14.22 4.24
CA ASP A 537 -20.39 13.68 5.60
C ASP A 537 -20.20 12.17 5.60
N GLN A 538 -19.13 11.71 6.25
CA GLN A 538 -18.71 10.31 6.21
C GLN A 538 -19.70 9.37 6.91
N GLU A 539 -20.37 9.80 7.97
CA GLU A 539 -21.34 8.94 8.69
C GLU A 539 -22.62 8.75 7.86
N GLU A 540 -23.14 9.82 7.29
CA GLU A 540 -24.30 9.78 6.42
C GLU A 540 -24.00 8.98 5.14
N ARG A 541 -22.83 9.19 4.53
CA ARG A 541 -22.38 8.45 3.37
C ARG A 541 -22.19 6.96 3.67
N ALA A 542 -21.57 6.62 4.80
CA ALA A 542 -21.42 5.24 5.25
C ALA A 542 -22.77 4.56 5.47
N LYS A 543 -23.76 5.28 6.04
CA LYS A 543 -25.12 4.78 6.18
C LYS A 543 -25.76 4.50 4.83
N THR A 544 -25.66 5.43 3.88
CA THR A 544 -26.18 5.29 2.52
C THR A 544 -25.58 4.07 1.80
N TYR A 545 -24.28 3.80 2.01
CA TYR A 545 -23.64 2.61 1.49
C TYR A 545 -24.12 1.31 2.16
N ARG A 546 -24.46 1.32 3.44
CA ARG A 546 -25.07 0.15 4.09
C ARG A 546 -26.47 -0.11 3.54
N ASP A 547 -27.30 0.93 3.41
CA ASP A 547 -28.64 0.81 2.81
C ASP A 547 -28.58 0.26 1.36
N PHE A 548 -27.55 0.64 0.59
CA PHE A 548 -27.28 0.08 -0.73
C PHE A 548 -26.92 -1.41 -0.67
N GLN A 549 -26.04 -1.81 0.25
CA GLN A 549 -25.63 -3.22 0.40
C GLN A 549 -26.80 -4.11 0.80
N ASP A 550 -27.75 -3.62 1.58
CA ASP A 550 -28.98 -4.34 1.92
C ASP A 550 -29.82 -4.65 0.67
N LEU A 551 -29.91 -3.71 -0.30
CA LEU A 551 -30.59 -3.96 -1.58
C LEU A 551 -29.86 -5.02 -2.42
N ILE A 552 -28.52 -4.96 -2.47
CA ILE A 552 -27.72 -5.95 -3.19
C ILE A 552 -27.88 -7.34 -2.57
N ALA A 553 -27.84 -7.45 -1.24
CA ALA A 553 -28.05 -8.71 -0.54
C ALA A 553 -29.46 -9.25 -0.77
N ALA A 554 -30.49 -8.36 -0.78
CA ALA A 554 -31.86 -8.74 -1.04
C ALA A 554 -32.10 -9.24 -2.46
N ASP A 555 -31.41 -8.66 -3.49
CA ASP A 555 -31.65 -8.96 -4.91
C ASP A 555 -30.73 -10.06 -5.47
N VAL A 556 -29.61 -10.35 -4.79
CA VAL A 556 -28.60 -11.37 -5.16
C VAL A 556 -28.13 -11.24 -6.62
N PRO A 557 -27.67 -10.08 -7.08
CA PRO A 557 -27.19 -9.92 -8.45
C PRO A 557 -25.80 -10.55 -8.67
N ALA A 558 -25.10 -10.86 -7.59
CA ALA A 558 -23.79 -11.52 -7.57
C ALA A 558 -23.65 -12.37 -6.30
N VAL A 559 -22.72 -13.33 -6.31
CA VAL A 559 -22.20 -14.00 -5.11
C VAL A 559 -20.81 -13.45 -4.83
N PHE A 560 -20.67 -12.65 -3.78
CA PHE A 560 -19.38 -12.17 -3.29
C PHE A 560 -18.64 -13.36 -2.66
N LEU A 561 -17.44 -13.63 -3.13
CA LEU A 561 -16.69 -14.83 -2.75
C LEU A 561 -15.61 -14.52 -1.72
N TYR A 562 -14.66 -13.70 -2.11
CA TYR A 562 -13.54 -13.38 -1.23
C TYR A 562 -12.86 -12.05 -1.59
N GLN A 563 -12.18 -11.51 -0.59
CA GLN A 563 -11.13 -10.52 -0.74
C GLN A 563 -9.80 -11.26 -0.80
N SER A 564 -9.01 -11.05 -1.85
CA SER A 564 -7.67 -11.61 -1.95
C SER A 564 -6.65 -10.76 -1.20
N THR A 565 -5.50 -11.36 -0.90
CA THR A 565 -4.30 -10.65 -0.46
C THR A 565 -3.36 -10.40 -1.64
N TYR A 566 -2.39 -9.55 -1.43
CA TYR A 566 -1.31 -9.28 -2.37
C TYR A 566 -0.03 -9.93 -1.85
N ALA A 567 0.42 -11.02 -2.50
CA ALA A 567 1.62 -11.72 -2.06
C ALA A 567 2.88 -11.01 -2.57
N TYR A 568 3.70 -10.53 -1.65
CA TYR A 568 4.94 -9.78 -1.90
C TYR A 568 6.12 -10.45 -1.21
N ALA A 569 7.17 -10.75 -1.97
CA ALA A 569 8.39 -11.34 -1.44
C ALA A 569 9.48 -10.28 -1.27
N ILE A 570 10.10 -10.22 -0.09
CA ILE A 570 11.17 -9.26 0.21
C ILE A 570 12.26 -9.85 1.09
N SER A 571 13.51 -9.51 0.81
CA SER A 571 14.67 -9.97 1.57
C SER A 571 14.66 -9.46 3.02
N ASN A 572 14.97 -10.33 3.96
CA ASN A 572 15.18 -10.01 5.38
C ASN A 572 16.35 -9.03 5.62
N LYS A 573 17.15 -8.72 4.60
CA LYS A 573 18.18 -7.68 4.60
C LYS A 573 17.57 -6.28 4.74
N ILE A 574 16.38 -6.08 4.17
CA ILE A 574 15.64 -4.83 4.26
C ILE A 574 14.93 -4.81 5.61
N LYS A 575 15.13 -3.74 6.36
CA LYS A 575 14.56 -3.56 7.69
C LYS A 575 13.46 -2.51 7.69
N ASN A 576 12.60 -2.57 8.70
CA ASN A 576 11.46 -1.68 8.89
C ASN A 576 10.45 -1.74 7.72
N VAL A 577 10.29 -2.93 7.15
CA VAL A 577 9.26 -3.20 6.15
C VAL A 577 7.98 -3.56 6.88
N ASP A 578 7.04 -2.62 6.88
CA ASP A 578 5.69 -2.81 7.43
C ASP A 578 4.66 -2.53 6.35
N ILE A 579 4.13 -3.61 5.77
CA ILE A 579 3.14 -3.58 4.70
C ILE A 579 2.00 -4.48 5.12
N THR A 580 1.00 -3.92 5.78
CA THR A 580 -0.19 -4.65 6.24
C THR A 580 -1.37 -4.49 5.30
N ARG A 581 -1.43 -3.37 4.58
CA ARG A 581 -2.51 -2.99 3.68
C ARG A 581 -1.95 -2.18 2.51
N VAL A 582 -2.49 -2.43 1.33
CA VAL A 582 -2.23 -1.66 0.10
C VAL A 582 -3.55 -1.35 -0.59
N VAL A 583 -3.63 -0.27 -1.35
CA VAL A 583 -4.78 0.06 -2.21
C VAL A 583 -4.49 -0.38 -3.65
N SER A 584 -3.23 -0.28 -4.05
CA SER A 584 -2.70 -0.79 -5.31
C SER A 584 -1.37 -1.51 -5.05
N PRO A 585 -0.87 -2.36 -5.95
CA PRO A 585 0.43 -3.01 -5.80
C PRO A 585 1.58 -2.05 -5.50
N SER A 586 1.58 -0.85 -6.10
CA SER A 586 2.62 0.17 -5.91
C SER A 586 2.65 0.77 -4.49
N ASP A 587 1.56 0.64 -3.73
CA ASP A 587 1.51 1.15 -2.36
C ASP A 587 2.34 0.33 -1.36
N ARG A 588 2.91 -0.82 -1.77
CA ARG A 588 3.94 -1.49 -0.98
C ARG A 588 5.12 -0.55 -0.68
N PHE A 589 5.32 0.45 -1.52
CA PHE A 589 6.33 1.50 -1.35
C PHE A 589 5.85 2.73 -0.56
N ALA A 590 4.65 2.73 0.00
CA ALA A 590 4.10 3.90 0.71
C ALA A 590 5.03 4.40 1.84
N LYS A 591 5.70 3.48 2.53
CA LYS A 591 6.67 3.76 3.60
C LYS A 591 8.13 3.51 3.18
N ILE A 592 8.46 3.58 1.90
CA ILE A 592 9.80 3.27 1.37
C ILE A 592 10.92 4.13 1.97
N THR A 593 10.62 5.35 2.39
CA THR A 593 11.59 6.25 3.03
C THR A 593 12.02 5.76 4.41
N GLU A 594 11.20 4.93 5.07
CA GLU A 594 11.49 4.34 6.37
C GLU A 594 12.31 3.05 6.28
N TRP A 595 12.36 2.43 5.09
CA TRP A 595 13.11 1.18 4.87
C TRP A 595 14.61 1.44 4.91
N TYR A 596 15.37 0.54 5.57
CA TYR A 596 16.82 0.68 5.63
C TYR A 596 17.55 -0.66 5.53
N ILE A 597 18.82 -0.58 5.14
CA ILE A 597 19.74 -1.72 5.04
C ILE A 597 20.91 -1.51 6.01
N LYS A 598 21.37 -0.29 6.13
CA LYS A 598 22.51 0.10 6.97
C LYS A 598 22.05 0.68 8.29
N THR A 599 22.85 0.43 9.34
CA THR A 599 22.66 1.03 10.65
C THR A 599 23.92 1.77 11.09
N LYS A 600 23.77 2.75 11.96
CA LYS A 600 24.86 3.40 12.68
C LYS A 600 24.54 3.44 14.17
N LYS A 601 25.61 3.42 15.00
CA LYS A 601 25.47 3.56 16.45
C LYS A 601 25.16 5.00 16.80
N ALA A 602 24.15 5.24 17.60
CA ALA A 602 23.82 6.53 18.21
C ALA A 602 23.59 6.36 19.69
N LEU A 603 23.89 7.40 20.47
CA LEU A 603 23.52 7.45 21.89
C LEU A 603 22.01 7.74 21.98
N ARG A 604 21.34 6.97 22.82
CA ARG A 604 19.92 7.16 23.16
C ARG A 604 19.77 8.31 24.13
#